data_c86cd70ef10e3288eafca057716a428b
#
_entry.id   c86cd70ef10e3288eafca057716a428b
#
_cell.length_a   1.000
_cell.length_b   1.000
_cell.length_c   1.000
_cell.angle_alpha   90.00
_cell.angle_beta   90.00
_cell.angle_gamma   90.00
#
_symmetry.space_group_name_H-M   'P 1'
#
loop_
_entity.id
_entity.type
_entity.pdbx_description
1 polymer ?
#
loop_
_entity_poly.entity_id
_entity_poly.type
_entity_poly.pdbx_seq_one_letter_code
_entity_poly.pdbx_strand_id
1 'polypeptide(L)'
;GGSSMDTSKAIGIIIANPEFEDVRSLEGVAPTTKPCVPIIAVPTTAGTAAEVTINYVITDVERKRKFVCVDPHDMPVIAVVDPDMMSSMPKGLTASTGMDALTHAIEGYTTKAAWEMTDMFHIKAIEIIGKSLRSAVANEKEGREGMALGQYIAGMGFSNVGLGIVHSMAHALGAVYDTPHGVANAILLPTVMAYNADATGTKYKDIAIAMGVEGVEDMTQEEYRKAAVDAVAQLSKDVKIPQDLKDIVKEEDLDFLVDSAYNDACAPGNPK
;
A
#
# COMPACT_ATOMS: atom_id res chain seq x y z
N GLY A 1 -10.26 -3.58 -9.73
CA GLY A 1 -9.35 -3.31 -8.64
C GLY A 1 -8.23 -4.35 -8.54
N GLY A 2 -7.43 -4.30 -7.48
CA GLY A 2 -6.24 -5.14 -7.28
C GLY A 2 -6.48 -6.63 -7.46
N SER A 3 -7.47 -7.21 -6.77
CA SER A 3 -7.74 -8.65 -6.81
C SER A 3 -7.91 -9.22 -8.23
N SER A 4 -8.56 -8.49 -9.14
CA SER A 4 -8.72 -8.94 -10.53
C SER A 4 -7.40 -8.91 -11.28
N MET A 5 -6.55 -7.90 -11.03
CA MET A 5 -5.23 -7.80 -11.62
C MET A 5 -4.29 -8.87 -11.06
N ASP A 6 -4.29 -9.08 -9.76
CA ASP A 6 -3.49 -10.11 -9.08
C ASP A 6 -3.83 -11.51 -9.62
N THR A 7 -5.13 -11.81 -9.75
CA THR A 7 -5.60 -13.07 -10.36
C THR A 7 -5.12 -13.20 -11.82
N SER A 8 -5.17 -12.11 -12.60
CA SER A 8 -4.72 -12.11 -13.99
C SER A 8 -3.21 -12.36 -14.10
N LYS A 9 -2.42 -11.76 -13.20
CA LYS A 9 -0.97 -11.99 -13.11
C LYS A 9 -0.66 -13.46 -12.78
N ALA A 10 -1.30 -14.00 -11.74
CA ALA A 10 -1.14 -15.40 -11.35
C ALA A 10 -1.47 -16.36 -12.51
N ILE A 11 -2.63 -16.18 -13.15
CA ILE A 11 -3.04 -17.00 -14.29
C ILE A 11 -2.04 -16.87 -15.44
N GLY A 12 -1.63 -15.65 -15.77
CA GLY A 12 -0.71 -15.39 -16.88
C GLY A 12 0.69 -15.97 -16.66
N ILE A 13 1.20 -15.94 -15.44
CA ILE A 13 2.47 -16.59 -15.08
C ILE A 13 2.36 -18.10 -15.18
N ILE A 14 1.29 -18.71 -14.63
CA ILE A 14 1.09 -20.17 -14.65
C ILE A 14 0.93 -20.68 -16.09
N ILE A 15 0.20 -19.97 -16.95
CA ILE A 15 0.06 -20.35 -18.37
C ILE A 15 1.44 -20.41 -19.06
N ALA A 16 2.31 -19.44 -18.78
CA ALA A 16 3.64 -19.39 -19.38
C ALA A 16 4.64 -20.35 -18.72
N ASN A 17 4.45 -20.66 -17.43
CA ASN A 17 5.33 -21.49 -16.60
C ASN A 17 4.50 -22.59 -15.90
N PRO A 18 4.03 -23.64 -16.62
CA PRO A 18 3.08 -24.63 -16.10
C PRO A 18 3.64 -25.51 -14.97
N GLU A 19 4.96 -25.51 -14.76
CA GLU A 19 5.60 -26.13 -13.60
C GLU A 19 5.17 -25.51 -12.26
N PHE A 20 4.59 -24.30 -12.28
CA PHE A 20 4.03 -23.58 -11.14
C PHE A 20 2.50 -23.65 -11.08
N GLU A 21 1.87 -24.73 -11.54
CA GLU A 21 0.40 -24.88 -11.58
C GLU A 21 -0.28 -24.71 -10.21
N ASP A 22 0.39 -25.10 -9.13
CA ASP A 22 -0.02 -24.73 -7.78
C ASP A 22 0.46 -23.31 -7.47
N VAL A 23 -0.48 -22.36 -7.40
CA VAL A 23 -0.19 -20.94 -7.12
C VAL A 23 0.63 -20.70 -5.84
N ARG A 24 0.57 -21.63 -4.88
CA ARG A 24 1.39 -21.56 -3.65
C ARG A 24 2.89 -21.68 -3.93
N SER A 25 3.27 -22.34 -5.03
CA SER A 25 4.67 -22.44 -5.44
C SER A 25 5.25 -21.13 -5.95
N LEU A 26 4.41 -20.13 -6.19
CA LEU A 26 4.81 -18.78 -6.60
C LEU A 26 5.03 -17.82 -5.42
N GLU A 27 4.85 -18.27 -4.17
CA GLU A 27 5.06 -17.44 -2.98
C GLU A 27 6.51 -16.91 -2.91
N GLY A 28 6.65 -15.63 -2.57
CA GLY A 28 7.94 -14.94 -2.57
C GLY A 28 8.44 -14.66 -3.97
N VAL A 29 9.73 -14.87 -4.20
CA VAL A 29 10.37 -14.72 -5.52
C VAL A 29 10.54 -16.10 -6.14
N ALA A 30 9.58 -16.49 -6.97
CA ALA A 30 9.64 -17.77 -7.67
C ALA A 30 10.62 -17.71 -8.87
N PRO A 31 11.34 -18.80 -9.16
CA PRO A 31 12.31 -18.84 -10.25
C PRO A 31 11.62 -19.10 -11.62
N THR A 32 10.63 -18.29 -11.96
CA THR A 32 9.98 -18.35 -13.28
C THR A 32 10.97 -17.98 -14.38
N THR A 33 10.81 -18.56 -15.55
CA THR A 33 11.77 -18.37 -16.65
C THR A 33 11.15 -17.69 -17.86
N LYS A 34 9.82 -17.65 -17.93
CA LYS A 34 9.09 -17.08 -19.06
C LYS A 34 8.21 -15.93 -18.59
N PRO A 35 8.13 -14.83 -19.37
CA PRO A 35 7.24 -13.74 -19.07
C PRO A 35 5.78 -14.20 -19.09
N CYS A 36 4.97 -13.55 -18.26
CA CYS A 36 3.53 -13.66 -18.24
C CYS A 36 2.94 -13.41 -19.65
N VAL A 37 1.77 -13.96 -19.92
CA VAL A 37 1.01 -13.52 -21.10
C VAL A 37 0.80 -12.01 -21.03
N PRO A 38 0.84 -11.28 -22.17
CA PRO A 38 0.71 -9.83 -22.16
C PRO A 38 -0.57 -9.36 -21.46
N ILE A 39 -0.44 -8.50 -20.46
CA ILE A 39 -1.55 -7.90 -19.71
C ILE A 39 -1.64 -6.42 -20.06
N ILE A 40 -2.84 -5.97 -20.43
CA ILE A 40 -3.19 -4.55 -20.48
C ILE A 40 -4.05 -4.26 -19.24
N ALA A 41 -3.55 -3.43 -18.35
CA ALA A 41 -4.21 -3.15 -17.08
C ALA A 41 -4.93 -1.79 -17.13
N VAL A 42 -6.23 -1.79 -16.76
CA VAL A 42 -7.06 -0.59 -16.65
C VAL A 42 -7.58 -0.52 -15.23
N PRO A 43 -6.93 0.24 -14.32
CA PRO A 43 -7.35 0.31 -12.93
C PRO A 43 -8.70 1.02 -12.78
N THR A 44 -9.56 0.45 -11.93
CA THR A 44 -10.86 1.02 -11.54
C THR A 44 -10.86 1.43 -10.06
N THR A 45 -9.72 1.35 -9.40
CA THR A 45 -9.48 1.83 -8.03
C THR A 45 -8.17 2.60 -7.98
N ALA A 46 -8.09 3.61 -7.12
CA ALA A 46 -6.89 4.38 -6.89
C ALA A 46 -6.28 3.99 -5.53
N GLY A 47 -5.45 2.95 -5.52
CA GLY A 47 -4.88 2.41 -4.27
C GLY A 47 -3.73 1.45 -4.50
N THR A 48 -4.01 0.26 -5.03
CA THR A 48 -3.08 -0.87 -5.05
C THR A 48 -1.90 -0.72 -6.01
N ALA A 49 -2.04 0.10 -7.04
CA ALA A 49 -1.07 0.24 -8.13
C ALA A 49 -0.66 -1.09 -8.80
N ALA A 50 -1.55 -2.10 -8.79
CA ALA A 50 -1.25 -3.41 -9.36
C ALA A 50 -0.94 -3.36 -10.86
N GLU A 51 -1.34 -2.28 -11.56
CA GLU A 51 -1.05 -2.02 -12.96
C GLU A 51 0.42 -1.66 -13.24
N VAL A 52 1.23 -1.36 -12.20
CA VAL A 52 2.62 -0.91 -12.34
C VAL A 52 3.59 -1.65 -11.42
N THR A 53 3.14 -2.68 -10.73
CA THR A 53 3.94 -3.43 -9.75
C THR A 53 4.27 -4.84 -10.23
N ILE A 54 5.39 -5.36 -9.73
CA ILE A 54 5.82 -6.76 -9.90
C ILE A 54 5.22 -7.71 -8.87
N ASN A 55 4.30 -7.20 -8.03
CA ASN A 55 3.72 -7.96 -6.93
C ASN A 55 2.29 -8.36 -7.27
N TYR A 56 1.86 -9.49 -6.72
CA TYR A 56 0.46 -9.87 -6.60
C TYR A 56 0.23 -10.66 -5.32
N VAL A 57 -0.97 -10.55 -4.75
CA VAL A 57 -1.29 -11.11 -3.44
C VAL A 57 -2.42 -12.13 -3.58
N ILE A 58 -2.19 -13.31 -3.07
CA ILE A 58 -3.15 -14.43 -3.08
C ILE A 58 -3.60 -14.75 -1.66
N THR A 59 -4.89 -15.04 -1.50
CA THR A 59 -5.44 -15.50 -0.23
C THR A 59 -5.51 -17.02 -0.23
N ASP A 60 -4.76 -17.65 0.67
CA ASP A 60 -4.85 -19.09 0.97
C ASP A 60 -5.92 -19.28 2.06
N VAL A 61 -7.13 -19.63 1.63
CA VAL A 61 -8.28 -19.79 2.54
C VAL A 61 -8.14 -20.99 3.46
N GLU A 62 -7.40 -22.03 3.04
CA GLU A 62 -7.16 -23.24 3.84
C GLU A 62 -6.22 -22.93 5.01
N ARG A 63 -5.17 -22.14 4.74
CA ARG A 63 -4.15 -21.75 5.73
C ARG A 63 -4.46 -20.45 6.44
N LYS A 64 -5.59 -19.80 6.09
CA LYS A 64 -6.03 -18.50 6.63
C LYS A 64 -4.94 -17.44 6.61
N ARG A 65 -4.22 -17.34 5.48
CA ARG A 65 -3.16 -16.35 5.28
C ARG A 65 -3.20 -15.76 3.89
N LYS A 66 -2.67 -14.55 3.78
CA LYS A 66 -2.30 -13.96 2.49
C LYS A 66 -0.81 -14.20 2.26
N PHE A 67 -0.43 -14.42 1.01
CA PHE A 67 0.97 -14.48 0.62
C PHE A 67 1.22 -13.61 -0.60
N VAL A 68 2.41 -13.03 -0.62
CA VAL A 68 2.87 -12.15 -1.68
C VAL A 68 3.70 -12.95 -2.66
N CYS A 69 3.41 -12.79 -3.95
CA CYS A 69 4.24 -13.24 -5.05
C CYS A 69 4.95 -12.04 -5.66
N VAL A 70 6.21 -12.19 -5.99
CA VAL A 70 7.04 -11.14 -6.57
C VAL A 70 7.73 -11.68 -7.81
N ASP A 71 7.36 -11.16 -8.98
CA ASP A 71 7.92 -11.62 -10.25
C ASP A 71 8.00 -10.49 -11.27
N PRO A 72 9.19 -10.04 -11.69
CA PRO A 72 9.34 -9.04 -12.75
C PRO A 72 8.66 -9.43 -14.08
N HIS A 73 8.42 -10.72 -14.29
CA HIS A 73 7.76 -11.23 -15.50
C HIS A 73 6.25 -10.97 -15.54
N ASP A 74 5.61 -10.60 -14.43
CA ASP A 74 4.15 -10.40 -14.35
C ASP A 74 3.71 -8.94 -14.58
N MET A 75 4.65 -8.02 -14.69
CA MET A 75 4.32 -6.61 -14.85
C MET A 75 3.48 -6.39 -16.11
N PRO A 76 2.33 -5.71 -16.04
CA PRO A 76 1.54 -5.36 -17.21
C PRO A 76 2.37 -4.60 -18.26
N VAL A 77 2.20 -4.96 -19.52
CA VAL A 77 2.91 -4.31 -20.64
C VAL A 77 2.37 -2.92 -20.95
N ILE A 78 1.12 -2.66 -20.60
CA ILE A 78 0.45 -1.34 -20.72
C ILE A 78 -0.41 -1.12 -19.49
N ALA A 79 -0.29 0.07 -18.89
CA ALA A 79 -1.22 0.58 -17.89
C ALA A 79 -2.00 1.76 -18.48
N VAL A 80 -3.32 1.68 -18.49
CA VAL A 80 -4.22 2.77 -18.90
C VAL A 80 -4.84 3.36 -17.65
N VAL A 81 -4.22 4.41 -17.12
CA VAL A 81 -4.62 5.07 -15.88
C VAL A 81 -5.58 6.21 -16.23
N ASP A 82 -6.87 5.92 -16.25
CA ASP A 82 -7.92 6.85 -16.57
C ASP A 82 -8.76 7.16 -15.31
N PRO A 83 -8.76 8.39 -14.79
CA PRO A 83 -9.51 8.76 -13.60
C PRO A 83 -11.04 8.60 -13.77
N ASP A 84 -11.57 8.67 -14.98
CA ASP A 84 -12.99 8.44 -15.23
C ASP A 84 -13.39 6.98 -14.92
N MET A 85 -12.51 6.02 -15.15
CA MET A 85 -12.72 4.61 -14.79
C MET A 85 -12.77 4.38 -13.26
N MET A 86 -12.29 5.33 -12.47
CA MET A 86 -12.29 5.29 -11.00
C MET A 86 -13.42 6.14 -10.39
N SER A 87 -14.14 6.94 -11.18
CA SER A 87 -15.13 7.93 -10.72
C SER A 87 -16.37 7.31 -10.07
N SER A 88 -16.66 6.04 -10.36
CA SER A 88 -17.79 5.31 -9.78
C SER A 88 -17.51 4.69 -8.41
N MET A 89 -16.28 4.78 -7.89
CA MET A 89 -15.98 4.27 -6.55
C MET A 89 -16.81 4.97 -5.48
N PRO A 90 -17.49 4.21 -4.57
CA PRO A 90 -18.14 4.79 -3.40
C PRO A 90 -17.14 5.51 -2.49
N LYS A 91 -17.62 6.51 -1.73
CA LYS A 91 -16.79 7.32 -0.83
C LYS A 91 -15.91 6.51 0.11
N GLY A 92 -16.48 5.47 0.75
CA GLY A 92 -15.74 4.61 1.66
C GLY A 92 -14.61 3.82 0.97
N LEU A 93 -14.85 3.32 -0.24
CA LEU A 93 -13.83 2.65 -1.04
C LEU A 93 -12.75 3.64 -1.50
N THR A 94 -13.15 4.83 -1.95
CA THR A 94 -12.19 5.89 -2.32
C THR A 94 -11.29 6.25 -1.14
N ALA A 95 -11.87 6.42 0.06
CA ALA A 95 -11.12 6.73 1.27
C ALA A 95 -10.13 5.62 1.63
N SER A 96 -10.59 4.37 1.69
CA SER A 96 -9.75 3.24 2.10
C SER A 96 -8.64 2.95 1.10
N THR A 97 -8.94 2.94 -0.21
CA THR A 97 -7.90 2.72 -1.23
C THR A 97 -6.93 3.89 -1.33
N GLY A 98 -7.39 5.12 -1.12
CA GLY A 98 -6.52 6.28 -1.11
C GLY A 98 -5.57 6.33 0.09
N MET A 99 -6.04 5.92 1.27
CA MET A 99 -5.17 5.74 2.45
C MET A 99 -4.20 4.57 2.27
N ASP A 100 -4.60 3.51 1.56
CA ASP A 100 -3.72 2.42 1.14
C ASP A 100 -2.58 2.93 0.25
N ALA A 101 -2.88 3.75 -0.76
CA ALA A 101 -1.87 4.39 -1.60
C ALA A 101 -0.91 5.28 -0.78
N LEU A 102 -1.43 6.01 0.22
CA LEU A 102 -0.60 6.79 1.12
C LEU A 102 0.30 5.89 1.98
N THR A 103 -0.21 4.77 2.45
CA THR A 103 0.57 3.76 3.20
C THR A 103 1.70 3.20 2.34
N HIS A 104 1.42 2.83 1.09
CA HIS A 104 2.44 2.41 0.12
C HIS A 104 3.56 3.45 -0.01
N ALA A 105 3.19 4.73 -0.18
CA ALA A 105 4.16 5.80 -0.35
C ALA A 105 5.00 6.03 0.92
N ILE A 106 4.39 6.02 2.11
CA ILE A 106 5.10 6.25 3.38
C ILE A 106 5.99 5.06 3.74
N GLU A 107 5.47 3.83 3.65
CA GLU A 107 6.29 2.64 3.92
C GLU A 107 7.40 2.47 2.90
N GLY A 108 7.13 2.66 1.60
CA GLY A 108 8.15 2.63 0.58
C GLY A 108 9.22 3.72 0.74
N TYR A 109 8.85 4.90 1.27
CA TYR A 109 9.81 5.95 1.60
C TYR A 109 10.69 5.60 2.79
N THR A 110 10.16 4.88 3.79
CA THR A 110 10.86 4.61 5.05
C THR A 110 11.45 3.21 5.13
N THR A 111 11.15 2.30 4.21
CA THR A 111 11.69 0.93 4.19
C THR A 111 13.21 0.92 4.15
N LYS A 112 13.83 -0.14 4.67
CA LYS A 112 15.29 -0.32 4.69
C LYS A 112 15.93 -0.30 3.31
N ALA A 113 15.21 -0.71 2.28
CA ALA A 113 15.69 -0.74 0.89
C ALA A 113 15.52 0.59 0.14
N ALA A 114 14.91 1.61 0.76
CA ALA A 114 14.69 2.91 0.14
C ALA A 114 16.01 3.62 -0.23
N TRP A 115 16.02 4.28 -1.40
CA TRP A 115 17.15 5.02 -1.92
C TRP A 115 16.67 6.22 -2.76
N GLU A 116 17.58 7.10 -3.16
CA GLU A 116 17.27 8.41 -3.71
C GLU A 116 16.30 8.38 -4.89
N MET A 117 16.39 7.38 -5.78
CA MET A 117 15.50 7.32 -6.94
C MET A 117 14.06 6.95 -6.53
N THR A 118 13.88 6.01 -5.61
CA THR A 118 12.56 5.63 -5.13
C THR A 118 11.97 6.68 -4.20
N ASP A 119 12.82 7.38 -3.44
CA ASP A 119 12.43 8.47 -2.56
C ASP A 119 11.74 9.62 -3.32
N MET A 120 12.20 9.94 -4.54
CA MET A 120 11.55 10.94 -5.41
C MET A 120 10.09 10.57 -5.73
N PHE A 121 9.82 9.29 -6.04
CA PHE A 121 8.46 8.83 -6.32
C PHE A 121 7.60 8.90 -5.07
N HIS A 122 8.10 8.40 -3.95
CA HIS A 122 7.32 8.32 -2.72
C HIS A 122 6.95 9.70 -2.18
N ILE A 123 7.90 10.64 -2.10
CA ILE A 123 7.61 12.00 -1.63
C ILE A 123 6.61 12.68 -2.55
N LYS A 124 6.75 12.53 -3.87
CA LYS A 124 5.79 13.11 -4.80
C LYS A 124 4.41 12.47 -4.69
N ALA A 125 4.33 11.16 -4.45
CA ALA A 125 3.08 10.46 -4.21
C ALA A 125 2.40 10.96 -2.92
N ILE A 126 3.14 11.09 -1.81
CA ILE A 126 2.62 11.62 -0.53
C ILE A 126 2.02 13.01 -0.73
N GLU A 127 2.74 13.90 -1.42
CA GLU A 127 2.26 15.26 -1.72
C GLU A 127 0.94 15.25 -2.50
N ILE A 128 0.88 14.49 -3.59
CA ILE A 128 -0.31 14.43 -4.45
C ILE A 128 -1.48 13.82 -3.70
N ILE A 129 -1.29 12.71 -3.01
CA ILE A 129 -2.35 12.00 -2.27
C ILE A 129 -2.86 12.88 -1.11
N GLY A 130 -1.96 13.50 -0.34
CA GLY A 130 -2.31 14.39 0.76
C GLY A 130 -3.20 15.57 0.33
N LYS A 131 -2.95 16.12 -0.86
CA LYS A 131 -3.75 17.19 -1.44
C LYS A 131 -5.07 16.73 -2.03
N SER A 132 -5.12 15.51 -2.60
CA SER A 132 -6.20 15.09 -3.49
C SER A 132 -7.24 14.20 -2.82
N LEU A 133 -6.90 13.47 -1.75
CA LEU A 133 -7.78 12.42 -1.21
C LEU A 133 -9.12 12.96 -0.71
N ARG A 134 -9.14 14.12 -0.04
CA ARG A 134 -10.39 14.72 0.47
C ARG A 134 -11.35 15.06 -0.68
N SER A 135 -10.86 15.71 -1.73
CA SER A 135 -11.66 16.07 -2.90
C SER A 135 -12.03 14.84 -3.74
N ALA A 136 -11.18 13.82 -3.81
CA ALA A 136 -11.54 12.55 -4.43
C ALA A 136 -12.70 11.84 -3.72
N VAL A 137 -12.71 11.85 -2.38
CA VAL A 137 -13.82 11.31 -1.56
C VAL A 137 -15.10 12.14 -1.76
N ALA A 138 -14.98 13.44 -2.01
CA ALA A 138 -16.11 14.29 -2.43
C ALA A 138 -16.55 14.02 -3.87
N ASN A 139 -15.82 13.21 -4.62
CA ASN A 139 -16.01 12.87 -6.03
C ASN A 139 -15.77 14.05 -6.99
N GLU A 140 -14.85 14.94 -6.63
CA GLU A 140 -14.42 16.03 -7.48
C GLU A 140 -13.39 15.54 -8.51
N LYS A 141 -13.44 16.10 -9.72
CA LYS A 141 -12.62 15.64 -10.84
C LYS A 141 -11.12 15.74 -10.56
N GLU A 142 -10.67 16.89 -10.08
CA GLU A 142 -9.26 17.15 -9.75
C GLU A 142 -8.76 16.19 -8.67
N GLY A 143 -9.61 15.86 -7.69
CA GLY A 143 -9.30 14.85 -6.67
C GLY A 143 -9.12 13.45 -7.27
N ARG A 144 -10.01 13.05 -8.19
CA ARG A 144 -9.89 11.76 -8.89
C ARG A 144 -8.64 11.67 -9.75
N GLU A 145 -8.34 12.74 -10.52
CA GLU A 145 -7.11 12.83 -11.31
C GLU A 145 -5.86 12.75 -10.44
N GLY A 146 -5.83 13.49 -9.33
CA GLY A 146 -4.72 13.46 -8.38
C GLY A 146 -4.54 12.07 -7.75
N MET A 147 -5.62 11.42 -7.34
CA MET A 147 -5.52 10.07 -6.76
C MET A 147 -5.08 9.02 -7.77
N ALA A 148 -5.57 9.10 -9.03
CA ALA A 148 -5.13 8.21 -10.10
C ALA A 148 -3.62 8.32 -10.34
N LEU A 149 -3.09 9.53 -10.38
CA LEU A 149 -1.67 9.79 -10.56
C LEU A 149 -0.85 9.42 -9.30
N GLY A 150 -1.30 9.84 -8.12
CA GLY A 150 -0.57 9.65 -6.86
C GLY A 150 -0.35 8.17 -6.52
N GLN A 151 -1.40 7.33 -6.67
CA GLN A 151 -1.27 5.90 -6.43
C GLN A 151 -0.33 5.22 -7.43
N TYR A 152 -0.37 5.63 -8.70
CA TYR A 152 0.51 5.09 -9.74
C TYR A 152 1.98 5.41 -9.45
N ILE A 153 2.28 6.66 -9.08
CA ILE A 153 3.63 7.08 -8.68
C ILE A 153 4.10 6.31 -7.43
N ALA A 154 3.23 6.11 -6.42
CA ALA A 154 3.55 5.30 -5.26
C ALA A 154 3.94 3.87 -5.68
N GLY A 155 3.20 3.27 -6.63
CA GLY A 155 3.49 1.95 -7.19
C GLY A 155 4.85 1.86 -7.86
N MET A 156 5.23 2.87 -8.64
CA MET A 156 6.56 2.96 -9.25
C MET A 156 7.67 2.95 -8.21
N GLY A 157 7.43 3.52 -7.03
CA GLY A 157 8.36 3.54 -5.93
C GLY A 157 8.44 2.20 -5.21
N PHE A 158 7.36 1.77 -4.53
CA PHE A 158 7.40 0.62 -3.63
C PHE A 158 7.62 -0.73 -4.34
N SER A 159 7.25 -0.85 -5.60
CA SER A 159 7.53 -2.04 -6.40
C SER A 159 9.03 -2.39 -6.48
N ASN A 160 9.91 -1.42 -6.23
CA ASN A 160 11.36 -1.59 -6.26
C ASN A 160 12.00 -1.83 -4.89
N VAL A 161 11.33 -1.46 -3.79
CA VAL A 161 11.96 -1.45 -2.46
C VAL A 161 11.15 -2.16 -1.38
N GLY A 162 9.90 -2.54 -1.68
CA GLY A 162 9.02 -3.17 -0.72
C GLY A 162 8.42 -2.21 0.30
N LEU A 163 7.83 -2.76 1.35
CA LEU A 163 6.98 -2.07 2.32
C LEU A 163 7.47 -2.34 3.76
N GLY A 164 6.55 -2.35 4.73
CA GLY A 164 6.85 -2.53 6.15
C GLY A 164 5.74 -3.22 6.93
N ILE A 165 5.74 -3.01 8.25
CA ILE A 165 4.85 -3.75 9.16
C ILE A 165 3.40 -3.29 9.15
N VAL A 166 3.05 -2.13 8.57
CA VAL A 166 1.63 -1.78 8.35
C VAL A 166 0.99 -2.82 7.44
N HIS A 167 1.62 -3.08 6.29
CA HIS A 167 1.15 -4.09 5.35
C HIS A 167 1.18 -5.50 5.93
N SER A 168 2.23 -5.86 6.66
CA SER A 168 2.31 -7.17 7.33
C SER A 168 1.12 -7.43 8.27
N MET A 169 0.79 -6.45 9.10
CA MET A 169 -0.37 -6.55 10.00
C MET A 169 -1.70 -6.50 9.25
N ALA A 170 -1.80 -5.68 8.20
CA ALA A 170 -3.02 -5.61 7.38
C ALA A 170 -3.30 -6.92 6.63
N HIS A 171 -2.26 -7.65 6.18
CA HIS A 171 -2.41 -8.98 5.59
C HIS A 171 -2.99 -9.97 6.61
N ALA A 172 -2.47 -9.98 7.84
CA ALA A 172 -2.98 -10.84 8.91
C ALA A 172 -4.46 -10.55 9.22
N LEU A 173 -4.83 -9.27 9.37
CA LEU A 173 -6.22 -8.85 9.59
C LEU A 173 -7.15 -9.24 8.44
N GLY A 174 -6.68 -9.05 7.20
CA GLY A 174 -7.44 -9.43 6.02
C GLY A 174 -7.63 -10.94 5.88
N ALA A 175 -6.67 -11.74 6.34
CA ALA A 175 -6.76 -13.20 6.28
C ALA A 175 -7.67 -13.81 7.35
N VAL A 176 -7.70 -13.22 8.56
CA VAL A 176 -8.47 -13.75 9.71
C VAL A 176 -9.91 -13.22 9.74
N TYR A 177 -10.08 -11.93 9.47
CA TYR A 177 -11.36 -11.23 9.64
C TYR A 177 -11.99 -10.72 8.35
N ASP A 178 -11.36 -11.00 7.20
CA ASP A 178 -11.76 -10.42 5.90
C ASP A 178 -11.83 -8.88 5.93
N THR A 179 -11.01 -8.27 6.79
CA THR A 179 -10.95 -6.81 6.89
C THR A 179 -10.49 -6.22 5.56
N PRO A 180 -11.23 -5.25 5.00
CA PRO A 180 -10.81 -4.61 3.76
C PRO A 180 -9.39 -4.04 3.90
N HIS A 181 -8.49 -4.41 2.98
CA HIS A 181 -7.06 -4.14 3.07
C HIS A 181 -6.73 -2.67 3.34
N GLY A 182 -7.30 -1.75 2.54
CA GLY A 182 -7.06 -0.32 2.72
C GLY A 182 -7.62 0.25 4.04
N VAL A 183 -8.66 -0.38 4.61
CA VAL A 183 -9.17 0.00 5.96
C VAL A 183 -8.16 -0.42 7.02
N ALA A 184 -7.65 -1.66 6.96
CA ALA A 184 -6.64 -2.14 7.89
C ALA A 184 -5.39 -1.27 7.86
N ASN A 185 -4.84 -1.00 6.67
CA ASN A 185 -3.68 -0.12 6.50
C ASN A 185 -3.93 1.28 7.08
N ALA A 186 -5.08 1.88 6.78
CA ALA A 186 -5.40 3.23 7.22
C ALA A 186 -5.51 3.38 8.74
N ILE A 187 -6.03 2.37 9.45
CA ILE A 187 -6.13 2.35 10.91
C ILE A 187 -4.74 2.17 11.54
N LEU A 188 -3.93 1.29 10.98
CA LEU A 188 -2.61 0.93 11.53
C LEU A 188 -1.55 2.00 11.28
N LEU A 189 -1.61 2.71 10.14
CA LEU A 189 -0.55 3.59 9.66
C LEU A 189 -0.09 4.63 10.69
N PRO A 190 -0.95 5.44 11.33
CA PRO A 190 -0.48 6.45 12.26
C PRO A 190 0.26 5.86 13.47
N THR A 191 -0.21 4.71 13.98
CA THR A 191 0.41 4.03 15.13
C THR A 191 1.79 3.48 14.76
N VAL A 192 1.91 2.86 13.59
CA VAL A 192 3.20 2.35 13.11
C VAL A 192 4.16 3.46 12.76
N MET A 193 3.68 4.56 12.18
CA MET A 193 4.50 5.75 11.96
C MET A 193 5.11 6.27 13.27
N ALA A 194 4.28 6.38 14.33
CA ALA A 194 4.77 6.80 15.64
C ALA A 194 5.82 5.81 16.20
N TYR A 195 5.60 4.51 16.03
CA TYR A 195 6.56 3.47 16.43
C TYR A 195 7.89 3.57 15.68
N ASN A 196 7.86 3.81 14.38
CA ASN A 196 9.03 3.85 13.50
C ASN A 196 9.78 5.20 13.53
N ALA A 197 9.21 6.25 14.11
CA ALA A 197 9.69 7.63 13.96
C ALA A 197 11.15 7.85 14.34
N ASP A 198 11.65 7.16 15.37
CA ASP A 198 13.04 7.28 15.85
C ASP A 198 14.05 6.54 14.96
N ALA A 199 13.59 5.60 14.13
CA ALA A 199 14.44 4.80 13.24
C ALA A 199 14.56 5.37 11.80
N THR A 200 13.91 6.50 11.48
CA THR A 200 13.79 7.01 10.11
C THR A 200 14.64 8.25 9.81
N GLY A 201 15.57 8.60 10.70
CA GLY A 201 16.42 9.78 10.50
C GLY A 201 15.60 11.06 10.37
N THR A 202 15.76 11.78 9.26
CA THR A 202 15.04 13.04 8.95
C THR A 202 13.84 12.83 8.02
N LYS A 203 13.56 11.63 7.56
CA LYS A 203 12.53 11.36 6.53
C LYS A 203 11.13 11.87 6.91
N TYR A 204 10.80 11.93 8.20
CA TYR A 204 9.51 12.47 8.64
C TYR A 204 9.39 13.99 8.48
N LYS A 205 10.50 14.72 8.36
CA LYS A 205 10.48 16.14 7.97
C LYS A 205 9.89 16.28 6.56
N ASP A 206 10.38 15.46 5.63
CA ASP A 206 9.93 15.48 4.25
C ASP A 206 8.47 15.04 4.13
N ILE A 207 8.06 14.01 4.91
CA ILE A 207 6.65 13.57 4.98
C ILE A 207 5.75 14.70 5.49
N ALA A 208 6.15 15.39 6.56
CA ALA A 208 5.36 16.51 7.10
C ALA A 208 5.18 17.62 6.07
N ILE A 209 6.26 18.00 5.36
CA ILE A 209 6.20 19.00 4.29
C ILE A 209 5.28 18.53 3.15
N ALA A 210 5.43 17.28 2.69
CA ALA A 210 4.61 16.72 1.63
C ALA A 210 3.13 16.63 2.00
N MET A 211 2.83 16.39 3.29
CA MET A 211 1.46 16.41 3.84
C MET A 211 0.90 17.83 4.02
N GLY A 212 1.67 18.87 3.74
CA GLY A 212 1.25 20.27 3.81
C GLY A 212 1.30 20.88 5.22
N VAL A 213 2.11 20.34 6.12
CA VAL A 213 2.35 20.95 7.44
C VAL A 213 3.16 22.22 7.25
N GLU A 214 2.70 23.32 7.86
CA GLU A 214 3.39 24.61 7.81
C GLU A 214 4.47 24.73 8.89
N GLY A 215 5.49 25.52 8.65
CA GLY A 215 6.53 25.85 9.64
C GLY A 215 7.47 24.69 10.00
N VAL A 216 7.50 23.62 9.20
CA VAL A 216 8.32 22.42 9.47
C VAL A 216 9.81 22.73 9.55
N GLU A 217 10.28 23.77 8.83
CA GLU A 217 11.69 24.17 8.80
C GLU A 217 12.21 24.64 10.18
N ASP A 218 11.32 25.18 11.01
CA ASP A 218 11.64 25.69 12.35
C ASP A 218 11.39 24.65 13.45
N MET A 219 10.90 23.45 13.11
CA MET A 219 10.59 22.39 14.06
C MET A 219 11.83 21.58 14.46
N THR A 220 11.87 21.18 15.70
CA THR A 220 12.79 20.13 16.18
C THR A 220 12.43 18.79 15.56
N GLN A 221 13.33 17.82 15.65
CA GLN A 221 13.11 16.47 15.12
C GLN A 221 11.89 15.79 15.76
N GLU A 222 11.67 15.98 17.04
CA GLU A 222 10.50 15.44 17.74
C GLU A 222 9.20 16.08 17.25
N GLU A 223 9.21 17.40 17.07
CA GLU A 223 8.04 18.16 16.61
C GLU A 223 7.64 17.77 15.18
N TYR A 224 8.57 17.72 14.22
CA TYR A 224 8.19 17.35 12.85
C TYR A 224 7.82 15.87 12.71
N ARG A 225 8.39 14.95 13.51
CA ARG A 225 7.98 13.56 13.56
C ARG A 225 6.54 13.43 14.03
N LYS A 226 6.19 14.13 15.11
CA LYS A 226 4.82 14.18 15.61
C LYS A 226 3.88 14.82 14.59
N ALA A 227 4.27 15.92 13.98
CA ALA A 227 3.47 16.64 12.98
C ALA A 227 3.15 15.78 11.75
N ALA A 228 4.11 14.99 11.27
CA ALA A 228 3.88 14.03 10.18
C ALA A 228 2.82 12.98 10.54
N VAL A 229 2.94 12.38 11.74
CA VAL A 229 1.96 11.40 12.24
C VAL A 229 0.58 12.02 12.39
N ASP A 230 0.50 13.20 13.00
CA ASP A 230 -0.75 13.92 13.23
C ASP A 230 -1.44 14.30 11.91
N ALA A 231 -0.68 14.72 10.88
CA ALA A 231 -1.22 15.07 9.58
C ALA A 231 -1.86 13.84 8.88
N VAL A 232 -1.22 12.68 8.95
CA VAL A 232 -1.75 11.42 8.41
C VAL A 232 -2.98 10.97 9.19
N ALA A 233 -2.94 11.02 10.52
CA ALA A 233 -4.08 10.69 11.37
C ALA A 233 -5.28 11.64 11.12
N GLN A 234 -5.01 12.93 10.88
CA GLN A 234 -6.06 13.89 10.57
C GLN A 234 -6.69 13.61 9.21
N LEU A 235 -5.88 13.29 8.18
CA LEU A 235 -6.41 12.90 6.87
C LEU A 235 -7.31 11.68 6.97
N SER A 236 -6.89 10.65 7.71
CA SER A 236 -7.69 9.44 7.97
C SER A 236 -9.06 9.77 8.59
N LYS A 237 -9.09 10.67 9.59
CA LYS A 237 -10.32 11.15 10.23
C LYS A 237 -11.23 11.92 9.26
N ASP A 238 -10.64 12.81 8.45
CA ASP A 238 -11.37 13.65 7.51
C ASP A 238 -12.12 12.82 6.46
N VAL A 239 -11.49 11.72 6.01
CA VAL A 239 -12.08 10.80 5.04
C VAL A 239 -12.90 9.68 5.68
N LYS A 240 -13.15 9.76 6.99
CA LYS A 240 -14.05 8.87 7.74
C LYS A 240 -13.59 7.42 7.85
N ILE A 241 -12.30 7.18 7.90
CA ILE A 241 -11.75 5.86 8.26
C ILE A 241 -12.03 5.59 9.76
N PRO A 242 -12.41 4.36 10.14
CA PRO A 242 -12.43 3.94 11.55
C PRO A 242 -11.09 4.19 12.22
N GLN A 243 -11.10 4.54 13.51
CA GLN A 243 -9.88 4.99 14.19
C GLN A 243 -9.24 3.91 15.07
N ASP A 244 -9.88 2.77 15.24
CA ASP A 244 -9.35 1.64 16.00
C ASP A 244 -9.88 0.29 15.47
N LEU A 245 -9.33 -0.79 16.01
CA LEU A 245 -9.63 -2.19 15.62
C LEU A 245 -10.53 -2.91 16.64
N LYS A 246 -11.10 -2.21 17.64
CA LYS A 246 -11.80 -2.85 18.76
C LYS A 246 -12.99 -3.70 18.35
N ASP A 247 -13.71 -3.28 17.30
CA ASP A 247 -14.85 -4.01 16.77
C ASP A 247 -14.46 -5.12 15.78
N ILE A 248 -13.16 -5.24 15.46
CA ILE A 248 -12.63 -6.18 14.46
C ILE A 248 -11.83 -7.30 15.15
N VAL A 249 -10.87 -6.91 16.00
CA VAL A 249 -9.87 -7.83 16.57
C VAL A 249 -10.34 -8.38 17.90
N LYS A 250 -10.20 -9.70 18.06
CA LYS A 250 -10.43 -10.40 19.30
C LYS A 250 -9.10 -10.64 20.03
N GLU A 251 -9.14 -10.53 21.35
CA GLU A 251 -7.95 -10.73 22.19
C GLU A 251 -7.34 -12.13 22.02
N GLU A 252 -8.20 -13.15 21.86
CA GLU A 252 -7.81 -14.55 21.66
C GLU A 252 -7.00 -14.82 20.39
N ASP A 253 -7.09 -13.94 19.39
CA ASP A 253 -6.42 -14.10 18.10
C ASP A 253 -5.10 -13.31 18.03
N LEU A 254 -4.75 -12.51 19.06
CA LEU A 254 -3.59 -11.62 19.02
C LEU A 254 -2.28 -12.35 18.76
N ASP A 255 -2.03 -13.47 19.42
CA ASP A 255 -0.78 -14.23 19.23
C ASP A 255 -0.64 -14.72 17.78
N PHE A 256 -1.73 -15.21 17.20
CA PHE A 256 -1.74 -15.65 15.79
C PHE A 256 -1.53 -14.47 14.83
N LEU A 257 -2.16 -13.32 15.08
CA LEU A 257 -1.98 -12.12 14.27
C LEU A 257 -0.55 -11.61 14.32
N VAL A 258 0.07 -11.60 15.50
CA VAL A 258 1.47 -11.19 15.69
C VAL A 258 2.40 -12.13 14.93
N ASP A 259 2.26 -13.44 15.10
CA ASP A 259 3.09 -14.42 14.40
C ASP A 259 2.91 -14.33 12.87
N SER A 260 1.66 -14.16 12.40
CA SER A 260 1.39 -13.96 10.98
C SER A 260 2.06 -12.71 10.42
N ALA A 261 1.95 -11.59 11.13
CA ALA A 261 2.54 -10.33 10.69
C ALA A 261 4.08 -10.37 10.72
N TYR A 262 4.66 -11.02 11.74
CA TYR A 262 6.11 -11.14 11.87
C TYR A 262 6.73 -11.97 10.74
N ASN A 263 6.01 -12.99 10.26
CA ASN A 263 6.46 -13.87 9.18
C ASN A 263 6.02 -13.41 7.77
N ASP A 264 5.38 -12.26 7.67
CA ASP A 264 4.97 -11.69 6.39
C ASP A 264 6.16 -11.15 5.58
N ALA A 265 6.06 -11.22 4.25
CA ALA A 265 7.10 -10.79 3.32
C ALA A 265 7.47 -9.30 3.44
N CYS A 266 6.56 -8.45 3.94
CA CYS A 266 6.79 -7.01 4.11
C CYS A 266 7.54 -6.67 5.41
N ALA A 267 7.49 -7.54 6.44
CA ALA A 267 8.05 -7.26 7.76
C ALA A 267 9.56 -6.92 7.75
N PRO A 268 10.42 -7.61 6.98
CA PRO A 268 11.85 -7.32 6.97
C PRO A 268 12.22 -5.92 6.46
N GLY A 269 11.35 -5.29 5.68
CA GLY A 269 11.53 -3.94 5.15
C GLY A 269 11.33 -2.84 6.18
N ASN A 270 10.68 -3.11 7.31
CA ASN A 270 10.40 -2.10 8.32
C ASN A 270 11.67 -1.46 8.87
N PRO A 271 11.72 -0.11 9.05
CA PRO A 271 12.92 0.60 9.48
C PRO A 271 13.39 0.24 10.91
N LYS A 272 12.47 -0.20 11.76
CA LYS A 272 12.75 -0.54 13.17
C LYS A 272 12.63 -2.02 13.45
#